data_a363c7da8e5ef59c7c91162525afe81e
#
_entry.id   a363c7da8e5ef59c7c91162525afe81e
#
_cell.length_a   1.000
_cell.length_b   1.000
_cell.length_c   1.000
_cell.angle_alpha   90.00
_cell.angle_beta   90.00
_cell.angle_gamma   90.00
#
_symmetry.space_group_name_H-M   'P 1'
#
loop_
_entity.id
_entity.type
_entity.pdbx_description
1 polymer ?
#
loop_
_entity_poly.entity_id
_entity_poly.type
_entity_poly.pdbx_seq_one_letter_code
_entity_poly.pdbx_strand_id
1 'polypeptide(L)'
;MFDSELWSLLVDSFPKLLIPGLTMTIPLTVISFSLSLVIATAVALVQFANIKGLKQLARLYIWIIRGTPLLVQLYVVFFGLPHVGILIEPFPAAILVFSINSGAYCAEIIRAALEAVPVGQMEAGYCVGMSYLQIIWRIVLPQAMRTAFPSLSNSVISMVKDTSLASNITVAEMLMSTQRIIARSYEPLALYLEVGLIYLAFSTVLEKLQSMGEKKLNSYGHKGA
;
A
#
# COMPACT_ATOMS: atom_id res chain seq x y z
N MET A 1 -26.31 18.26 -21.98
CA MET A 1 -27.11 19.23 -21.23
C MET A 1 -27.26 18.60 -19.85
N PHE A 2 -26.54 19.10 -18.83
CA PHE A 2 -26.69 18.57 -17.47
C PHE A 2 -28.06 19.08 -16.96
N ASP A 3 -28.95 18.15 -16.72
CA ASP A 3 -30.28 18.42 -16.20
C ASP A 3 -30.15 18.93 -14.75
N SER A 4 -31.00 19.82 -14.30
CA SER A 4 -30.98 20.33 -12.92
C SER A 4 -31.07 19.22 -11.88
N GLU A 5 -31.72 18.11 -12.22
CA GLU A 5 -31.81 16.88 -11.41
C GLU A 5 -30.50 16.19 -11.26
N LEU A 6 -29.69 16.04 -12.34
CA LEU A 6 -28.37 15.42 -12.28
C LEU A 6 -27.39 16.23 -11.42
N TRP A 7 -27.46 17.58 -11.55
CA TRP A 7 -26.62 18.44 -10.72
C TRP A 7 -26.97 18.34 -9.24
N SER A 8 -28.27 18.30 -8.92
CA SER A 8 -28.71 18.09 -7.53
C SER A 8 -28.30 16.75 -6.97
N LEU A 9 -28.32 15.68 -7.80
CA LEU A 9 -27.83 14.36 -7.42
C LEU A 9 -26.34 14.37 -7.07
N LEU A 10 -25.50 14.99 -7.91
CA LEU A 10 -24.05 15.07 -7.67
C LEU A 10 -23.71 15.86 -6.39
N VAL A 11 -24.39 16.97 -6.15
CA VAL A 11 -24.19 17.76 -4.92
C VAL A 11 -24.60 16.95 -3.67
N ASP A 12 -25.68 16.18 -3.75
CA ASP A 12 -26.15 15.34 -2.64
C ASP A 12 -25.29 14.09 -2.44
N SER A 13 -24.73 13.52 -3.53
CA SER A 13 -23.86 12.34 -3.46
C SER A 13 -22.45 12.65 -2.96
N PHE A 14 -21.89 13.82 -3.26
CA PHE A 14 -20.52 14.18 -2.92
C PHE A 14 -20.15 13.92 -1.44
N PRO A 15 -20.90 14.42 -0.43
CA PRO A 15 -20.59 14.11 0.96
C PRO A 15 -20.79 12.63 1.30
N LYS A 16 -21.72 11.95 0.65
CA LYS A 16 -21.98 10.51 0.86
C LYS A 16 -20.86 9.61 0.30
N LEU A 17 -20.05 10.11 -0.62
CA LEU A 17 -18.85 9.46 -1.13
C LEU A 17 -17.61 9.89 -0.36
N LEU A 18 -17.47 11.18 -0.05
CA LEU A 18 -16.30 11.72 0.64
C LEU A 18 -16.17 11.17 2.07
N ILE A 19 -17.29 11.07 2.82
CA ILE A 19 -17.27 10.56 4.21
C ILE A 19 -16.74 9.11 4.26
N PRO A 20 -17.26 8.13 3.49
CA PRO A 20 -16.65 6.80 3.43
C PRO A 20 -15.19 6.81 2.96
N GLY A 21 -14.82 7.75 2.08
CA GLY A 21 -13.43 7.97 1.70
C GLY A 21 -12.53 8.26 2.90
N LEU A 22 -12.95 9.17 3.75
CA LEU A 22 -12.18 9.58 4.94
C LEU A 22 -12.25 8.55 6.08
N THR A 23 -13.40 7.88 6.26
CA THR A 23 -13.64 7.00 7.41
C THR A 23 -13.34 5.53 7.15
N MET A 24 -13.28 5.09 5.89
CA MET A 24 -13.02 3.71 5.50
C MET A 24 -11.80 3.58 4.58
N THR A 25 -11.78 4.29 3.43
CA THR A 25 -10.68 4.19 2.46
C THR A 25 -9.34 4.61 3.07
N ILE A 26 -9.27 5.78 3.71
CA ILE A 26 -8.03 6.27 4.32
C ILE A 26 -7.56 5.39 5.50
N PRO A 27 -8.39 5.03 6.49
CA PRO A 27 -7.97 4.11 7.55
C PRO A 27 -7.53 2.75 7.03
N LEU A 28 -8.26 2.17 6.06
CA LEU A 28 -7.89 0.90 5.44
C LEU A 28 -6.49 0.99 4.81
N THR A 29 -6.23 2.06 4.05
CA THR A 29 -4.91 2.31 3.44
C THR A 29 -3.81 2.45 4.50
N VAL A 30 -4.01 3.30 5.50
CA VAL A 30 -3.00 3.60 6.52
C VAL A 30 -2.64 2.36 7.34
N ILE A 31 -3.66 1.63 7.80
CA ILE A 31 -3.45 0.41 8.62
C ILE A 31 -2.77 -0.67 7.77
N SER A 32 -3.31 -0.96 6.59
CA SER A 32 -2.77 -2.02 5.71
C SER A 32 -1.35 -1.70 5.25
N PHE A 33 -1.08 -0.44 4.90
CA PHE A 33 0.26 -0.06 4.47
C PHE A 33 1.28 -0.10 5.60
N SER A 34 0.90 0.34 6.80
CA SER A 34 1.78 0.26 7.98
C SER A 34 2.17 -1.20 8.30
N LEU A 35 1.20 -2.11 8.27
CA LEU A 35 1.45 -3.53 8.44
C LEU A 35 2.28 -4.12 7.30
N SER A 36 2.01 -3.68 6.05
CA SER A 36 2.79 -4.12 4.89
C SER A 36 4.26 -3.75 4.97
N LEU A 37 4.59 -2.56 5.51
CA LEU A 37 5.98 -2.14 5.72
C LEU A 37 6.71 -3.00 6.75
N VAL A 38 6.02 -3.43 7.81
CA VAL A 38 6.59 -4.36 8.80
C VAL A 38 6.91 -5.71 8.14
N ILE A 39 5.95 -6.27 7.41
CA ILE A 39 6.13 -7.53 6.66
C ILE A 39 7.25 -7.37 5.64
N ALA A 40 7.22 -6.31 4.84
CA ALA A 40 8.18 -6.04 3.79
C ALA A 40 9.61 -5.92 4.30
N THR A 41 9.80 -5.19 5.40
CA THR A 41 11.12 -5.01 6.01
C THR A 41 11.67 -6.34 6.53
N ALA A 42 10.86 -7.13 7.23
CA ALA A 42 11.25 -8.44 7.73
C ALA A 42 11.64 -9.38 6.57
N VAL A 43 10.81 -9.47 5.54
CA VAL A 43 11.04 -10.31 4.35
C VAL A 43 12.27 -9.86 3.57
N ALA A 44 12.46 -8.55 3.36
CA ALA A 44 13.62 -8.01 2.66
C ALA A 44 14.92 -8.28 3.42
N LEU A 45 14.94 -8.10 4.74
CA LEU A 45 16.12 -8.37 5.58
C LEU A 45 16.47 -9.85 5.59
N VAL A 46 15.48 -10.75 5.65
CA VAL A 46 15.71 -12.22 5.55
C VAL A 46 16.36 -12.58 4.22
N GLN A 47 15.89 -11.98 3.11
CA GLN A 47 16.49 -12.22 1.80
C GLN A 47 17.91 -11.65 1.68
N PHE A 48 18.12 -10.43 2.19
CA PHE A 48 19.40 -9.74 2.16
C PHE A 48 20.45 -10.46 3.02
N ALA A 49 20.10 -10.90 4.23
CA ALA A 49 20.97 -11.66 5.12
C ALA A 49 21.28 -13.09 4.61
N ASN A 50 20.61 -13.51 3.53
CA ASN A 50 20.83 -14.81 2.88
C ASN A 50 20.69 -16.03 3.83
N ILE A 51 19.76 -15.94 4.81
CA ILE A 51 19.51 -17.01 5.78
C ILE A 51 18.90 -18.21 5.08
N LYS A 52 19.65 -19.34 5.02
CA LYS A 52 19.19 -20.57 4.36
C LYS A 52 17.86 -21.05 4.95
N GLY A 53 16.95 -21.51 4.09
CA GLY A 53 15.59 -21.92 4.47
C GLY A 53 14.62 -20.73 4.54
N LEU A 54 14.85 -19.72 5.37
CA LEU A 54 13.99 -18.54 5.47
C LEU A 54 13.95 -17.75 4.16
N LYS A 55 15.08 -17.63 3.46
CA LYS A 55 15.12 -17.00 2.13
C LYS A 55 14.24 -17.74 1.11
N GLN A 56 14.19 -19.07 1.18
CA GLN A 56 13.32 -19.85 0.28
C GLN A 56 11.86 -19.63 0.58
N LEU A 57 11.46 -19.60 1.86
CA LEU A 57 10.10 -19.26 2.29
C LEU A 57 9.71 -17.85 1.89
N ALA A 58 10.60 -16.87 2.06
CA ALA A 58 10.37 -15.49 1.63
C ALA A 58 10.15 -15.42 0.12
N ARG A 59 10.95 -16.13 -0.68
CA ARG A 59 10.77 -16.20 -2.14
C ARG A 59 9.47 -16.87 -2.54
N LEU A 60 9.08 -17.97 -1.87
CA LEU A 60 7.81 -18.66 -2.11
C LEU A 60 6.63 -17.73 -1.81
N TYR A 61 6.65 -17.03 -0.69
CA TYR A 61 5.65 -16.01 -0.33
C TYR A 61 5.51 -14.97 -1.43
N ILE A 62 6.63 -14.34 -1.83
CA ILE A 62 6.63 -13.30 -2.86
C ILE A 62 6.11 -13.85 -4.20
N TRP A 63 6.55 -15.06 -4.58
CA TRP A 63 6.13 -15.69 -5.82
C TRP A 63 4.61 -15.95 -5.85
N ILE A 64 4.04 -16.51 -4.79
CA ILE A 64 2.59 -16.76 -4.70
C ILE A 64 1.81 -15.45 -4.75
N ILE A 65 2.17 -14.50 -3.89
CA ILE A 65 1.38 -13.28 -3.71
C ILE A 65 1.46 -12.36 -4.92
N ARG A 66 2.63 -12.22 -5.54
CA ARG A 66 2.79 -11.40 -6.76
C ARG A 66 2.32 -12.12 -8.02
N GLY A 67 2.22 -13.44 -7.99
CA GLY A 67 1.74 -14.27 -9.09
C GLY A 67 0.21 -14.43 -9.14
N THR A 68 -0.52 -13.92 -8.14
CA THR A 68 -1.98 -14.05 -8.06
C THR A 68 -2.66 -12.70 -7.98
N PRO A 69 -3.86 -12.52 -8.61
CA PRO A 69 -4.59 -11.26 -8.55
C PRO A 69 -5.04 -10.91 -7.12
N LEU A 70 -4.90 -9.65 -6.73
CA LEU A 70 -5.31 -9.16 -5.41
C LEU A 70 -6.80 -9.45 -5.10
N LEU A 71 -7.68 -9.29 -6.10
CA LEU A 71 -9.10 -9.56 -5.93
C LEU A 71 -9.36 -11.05 -5.61
N VAL A 72 -8.61 -11.96 -6.24
CA VAL A 72 -8.72 -13.41 -5.96
C VAL A 72 -8.26 -13.70 -4.52
N GLN A 73 -7.19 -13.05 -4.06
CA GLN A 73 -6.73 -13.19 -2.67
C GLN A 73 -7.79 -12.71 -1.67
N LEU A 74 -8.48 -11.59 -1.96
CA LEU A 74 -9.63 -11.11 -1.17
C LEU A 74 -10.74 -12.16 -1.10
N TYR A 75 -11.10 -12.77 -2.23
CA TYR A 75 -12.14 -13.79 -2.29
C TYR A 75 -11.76 -15.08 -1.55
N VAL A 76 -10.52 -15.53 -1.67
CA VAL A 76 -10.02 -16.69 -0.93
C VAL A 76 -10.14 -16.48 0.59
N VAL A 77 -9.74 -15.31 1.06
CA VAL A 77 -9.80 -15.00 2.50
C VAL A 77 -11.25 -14.82 2.96
N PHE A 78 -12.04 -14.03 2.24
CA PHE A 78 -13.38 -13.66 2.71
C PHE A 78 -14.44 -14.76 2.48
N PHE A 79 -14.42 -15.41 1.32
CA PHE A 79 -15.39 -16.46 0.98
C PHE A 79 -14.84 -17.88 1.18
N GLY A 80 -13.51 -18.06 1.11
CA GLY A 80 -12.88 -19.38 1.24
C GLY A 80 -12.68 -19.83 2.67
N LEU A 81 -12.15 -18.98 3.57
CA LEU A 81 -11.87 -19.36 4.95
C LEU A 81 -13.10 -19.79 5.78
N PRO A 82 -14.32 -19.27 5.54
CA PRO A 82 -15.51 -19.77 6.19
C PRO A 82 -15.77 -21.28 6.01
N HIS A 83 -15.33 -21.87 4.89
CA HIS A 83 -15.47 -23.32 4.65
C HIS A 83 -14.60 -24.16 5.60
N VAL A 84 -13.59 -23.58 6.20
CA VAL A 84 -12.74 -24.22 7.22
C VAL A 84 -13.02 -23.70 8.63
N GLY A 85 -14.16 -23.01 8.82
CA GLY A 85 -14.64 -22.53 10.13
C GLY A 85 -14.05 -21.20 10.59
N ILE A 86 -13.29 -20.48 9.73
CA ILE A 86 -12.68 -19.18 10.07
C ILE A 86 -13.52 -18.07 9.44
N LEU A 87 -14.28 -17.35 10.27
CA LEU A 87 -15.08 -16.20 9.87
C LEU A 87 -14.32 -14.90 10.19
N ILE A 88 -14.10 -14.07 9.18
CA ILE A 88 -13.45 -12.77 9.33
C ILE A 88 -14.40 -11.72 8.76
N GLU A 89 -14.61 -10.64 9.51
CA GLU A 89 -15.41 -9.51 9.02
C GLU A 89 -14.74 -8.81 7.81
N PRO A 90 -15.53 -8.14 6.93
CA PRO A 90 -15.03 -7.56 5.69
C PRO A 90 -13.82 -6.63 5.87
N PHE A 91 -13.88 -5.69 6.81
CA PHE A 91 -12.83 -4.69 7.00
C PHE A 91 -11.51 -5.31 7.51
N PRO A 92 -11.48 -6.17 8.55
CA PRO A 92 -10.28 -6.92 8.94
C PRO A 92 -9.76 -7.86 7.84
N ALA A 93 -10.64 -8.50 7.05
CA ALA A 93 -10.22 -9.34 5.93
C ALA A 93 -9.49 -8.51 4.86
N ALA A 94 -10.01 -7.32 4.53
CA ALA A 94 -9.34 -6.40 3.62
C ALA A 94 -7.97 -5.95 4.15
N ILE A 95 -7.87 -5.55 5.44
CA ILE A 95 -6.59 -5.20 6.07
C ILE A 95 -5.58 -6.33 5.93
N LEU A 96 -5.97 -7.56 6.26
CA LEU A 96 -5.09 -8.72 6.19
C LEU A 96 -4.55 -8.93 4.77
N VAL A 97 -5.44 -8.97 3.78
CA VAL A 97 -5.06 -9.25 2.39
C VAL A 97 -4.22 -8.11 1.80
N PHE A 98 -4.59 -6.85 1.99
CA PHE A 98 -3.82 -5.73 1.49
C PHE A 98 -2.44 -5.64 2.15
N SER A 99 -2.35 -5.94 3.45
CA SER A 99 -1.05 -5.96 4.16
C SER A 99 -0.13 -7.04 3.62
N ILE A 100 -0.64 -8.24 3.40
CA ILE A 100 0.12 -9.37 2.84
C ILE A 100 0.49 -9.08 1.38
N ASN A 101 -0.45 -8.61 0.57
CA ASN A 101 -0.20 -8.33 -0.84
C ASN A 101 0.84 -7.21 -1.01
N SER A 102 0.59 -6.03 -0.45
CA SER A 102 1.52 -4.91 -0.53
C SER A 102 2.87 -5.22 0.14
N GLY A 103 2.86 -6.02 1.20
CA GLY A 103 4.07 -6.51 1.87
C GLY A 103 5.02 -7.24 0.93
N ALA A 104 4.50 -8.07 0.01
CA ALA A 104 5.31 -8.77 -0.98
C ALA A 104 5.93 -7.83 -2.03
N TYR A 105 5.18 -6.82 -2.50
CA TYR A 105 5.71 -5.82 -3.44
C TYR A 105 6.73 -4.90 -2.77
N CYS A 106 6.42 -4.38 -1.59
CA CYS A 106 7.31 -3.51 -0.83
C CYS A 106 8.59 -4.23 -0.39
N ALA A 107 8.53 -5.55 -0.12
CA ALA A 107 9.71 -6.35 0.20
C ALA A 107 10.74 -6.34 -0.93
N GLU A 108 10.31 -6.46 -2.18
CA GLU A 108 11.20 -6.39 -3.33
C GLU A 108 11.78 -4.98 -3.53
N ILE A 109 10.98 -3.94 -3.28
CA ILE A 109 11.46 -2.55 -3.31
C ILE A 109 12.56 -2.34 -2.27
N ILE A 110 12.33 -2.76 -1.03
CA ILE A 110 13.29 -2.61 0.07
C ILE A 110 14.53 -3.47 -0.21
N ARG A 111 14.37 -4.72 -0.69
CA ARG A 111 15.50 -5.60 -1.03
C ARG A 111 16.37 -4.96 -2.11
N ALA A 112 15.79 -4.46 -3.19
CA ALA A 112 16.52 -3.77 -4.25
C ALA A 112 17.28 -2.54 -3.74
N ALA A 113 16.66 -1.79 -2.83
CA ALA A 113 17.29 -0.63 -2.21
C ALA A 113 18.44 -1.01 -1.26
N LEU A 114 18.32 -2.12 -0.52
CA LEU A 114 19.41 -2.66 0.31
C LEU A 114 20.61 -3.10 -0.54
N GLU A 115 20.35 -3.78 -1.66
CA GLU A 115 21.38 -4.23 -2.60
C GLU A 115 22.05 -3.07 -3.37
N ALA A 116 21.39 -1.92 -3.48
CA ALA A 116 21.94 -0.72 -4.11
C ALA A 116 22.93 0.03 -3.21
N VAL A 117 23.01 -0.27 -1.92
CA VAL A 117 23.99 0.36 -1.01
C VAL A 117 25.40 -0.16 -1.36
N PRO A 118 26.37 0.74 -1.61
CA PRO A 118 27.72 0.33 -1.99
C PRO A 118 28.36 -0.58 -0.94
N VAL A 119 28.99 -1.67 -1.37
CA VAL A 119 29.64 -2.68 -0.50
C VAL A 119 30.67 -2.02 0.43
N GLY A 120 31.40 -1.02 -0.04
CA GLY A 120 32.37 -0.27 0.75
C GLY A 120 31.79 0.36 2.03
N GLN A 121 30.48 0.62 2.09
CA GLN A 121 29.82 1.07 3.33
C GLN A 121 29.80 -0.02 4.41
N MET A 122 29.62 -1.27 4.02
CA MET A 122 29.71 -2.40 4.95
C MET A 122 31.15 -2.66 5.37
N GLU A 123 32.09 -2.62 4.41
CA GLU A 123 33.53 -2.79 4.68
C GLU A 123 34.04 -1.73 5.64
N ALA A 124 33.70 -0.47 5.43
CA ALA A 124 34.06 0.63 6.33
C ALA A 124 33.52 0.40 7.75
N GLY A 125 32.28 -0.10 7.88
CA GLY A 125 31.69 -0.44 9.18
C GLY A 125 32.51 -1.53 9.90
N TYR A 126 32.93 -2.57 9.18
CA TYR A 126 33.78 -3.62 9.76
C TYR A 126 35.14 -3.09 10.16
N CYS A 127 35.77 -2.20 9.38
CA CYS A 127 37.07 -1.61 9.69
C CYS A 127 37.07 -0.83 11.03
N VAL A 128 35.93 -0.24 11.40
CA VAL A 128 35.79 0.47 12.70
C VAL A 128 35.22 -0.42 13.82
N GLY A 129 35.18 -1.75 13.61
CA GLY A 129 34.80 -2.73 14.62
C GLY A 129 33.30 -2.88 14.86
N MET A 130 32.44 -2.42 13.93
CA MET A 130 30.98 -2.58 14.06
C MET A 130 30.57 -4.03 13.78
N SER A 131 29.62 -4.54 14.55
CA SER A 131 28.97 -5.81 14.27
C SER A 131 28.06 -5.70 13.05
N TYR A 132 27.75 -6.85 12.40
CA TYR A 132 26.84 -6.91 11.24
C TYR A 132 25.51 -6.20 11.50
N LEU A 133 24.87 -6.44 12.66
CA LEU A 133 23.61 -5.79 13.02
C LEU A 133 23.76 -4.28 13.17
N GLN A 134 24.86 -3.81 13.76
CA GLN A 134 25.13 -2.37 13.87
C GLN A 134 25.29 -1.73 12.49
N ILE A 135 25.99 -2.39 11.57
CA ILE A 135 26.15 -1.93 10.18
C ILE A 135 24.81 -1.85 9.48
N ILE A 136 24.00 -2.93 9.58
CA ILE A 136 22.66 -2.95 8.95
C ILE A 136 21.79 -1.80 9.47
N TRP A 137 21.66 -1.67 10.79
CA TRP A 137 20.73 -0.69 11.36
C TRP A 137 21.20 0.77 11.28
N ARG A 138 22.53 1.00 11.38
CA ARG A 138 23.07 2.37 11.45
C ARG A 138 23.57 2.91 10.11
N ILE A 139 23.94 2.05 9.17
CA ILE A 139 24.56 2.45 7.91
C ILE A 139 23.67 2.07 6.72
N VAL A 140 23.37 0.77 6.56
CA VAL A 140 22.75 0.23 5.35
C VAL A 140 21.27 0.60 5.29
N LEU A 141 20.50 0.29 6.32
CA LEU A 141 19.06 0.49 6.34
C LEU A 141 18.63 1.96 6.15
N PRO A 142 19.26 2.96 6.81
CA PRO A 142 18.90 4.36 6.58
C PRO A 142 19.16 4.83 5.15
N GLN A 143 20.22 4.35 4.50
CA GLN A 143 20.52 4.67 3.11
C GLN A 143 19.54 3.97 2.17
N ALA A 144 19.29 2.68 2.38
CA ALA A 144 18.33 1.91 1.60
C ALA A 144 16.92 2.48 1.68
N MET A 145 16.46 2.91 2.87
CA MET A 145 15.13 3.50 3.04
C MET A 145 14.97 4.83 2.30
N ARG A 146 16.02 5.64 2.21
CA ARG A 146 16.01 6.85 1.36
C ARG A 146 15.82 6.51 -0.11
N THR A 147 16.56 5.52 -0.60
CA THR A 147 16.46 5.04 -1.99
C THR A 147 15.11 4.40 -2.27
N ALA A 148 14.53 3.67 -1.30
CA ALA A 148 13.22 3.03 -1.43
C ALA A 148 12.04 4.02 -1.33
N PHE A 149 12.21 5.18 -0.71
CA PHE A 149 11.14 6.10 -0.34
C PHE A 149 10.21 6.47 -1.51
N PRO A 150 10.69 6.86 -2.72
CA PRO A 150 9.82 7.18 -3.85
C PRO A 150 8.92 6.01 -4.25
N SER A 151 9.50 4.81 -4.37
CA SER A 151 8.76 3.61 -4.77
C SER A 151 7.77 3.15 -3.70
N LEU A 152 8.13 3.24 -2.42
CA LEU A 152 7.22 2.95 -1.32
C LEU A 152 6.06 3.95 -1.25
N SER A 153 6.33 5.24 -1.48
CA SER A 153 5.29 6.26 -1.54
C SER A 153 4.32 6.02 -2.71
N ASN A 154 4.81 5.63 -3.88
CA ASN A 154 3.96 5.21 -5.00
C ASN A 154 3.10 4.00 -4.64
N SER A 155 3.59 3.07 -3.82
CA SER A 155 2.80 1.93 -3.33
C SER A 155 1.64 2.37 -2.43
N VAL A 156 1.80 3.42 -1.60
CA VAL A 156 0.68 4.00 -0.82
C VAL A 156 -0.37 4.58 -1.75
N ILE A 157 0.04 5.37 -2.75
CA ILE A 157 -0.88 6.00 -3.72
C ILE A 157 -1.66 4.94 -4.51
N SER A 158 -1.00 3.84 -4.88
CA SER A 158 -1.67 2.71 -5.52
C SER A 158 -2.65 2.03 -4.59
N MET A 159 -2.27 1.79 -3.33
CA MET A 159 -3.12 1.14 -2.34
C MET A 159 -4.43 1.91 -2.09
N VAL A 160 -4.42 3.25 -2.08
CA VAL A 160 -5.67 4.04 -1.96
C VAL A 160 -6.66 3.68 -3.06
N LYS A 161 -6.19 3.46 -4.28
CA LYS A 161 -7.05 3.04 -5.41
C LYS A 161 -7.46 1.57 -5.29
N ASP A 162 -6.55 0.72 -4.84
CA ASP A 162 -6.79 -0.72 -4.67
C ASP A 162 -7.83 -0.99 -3.58
N THR A 163 -8.03 -0.08 -2.61
CA THR A 163 -9.10 -0.22 -1.61
C THR A 163 -10.48 -0.35 -2.23
N SER A 164 -10.70 0.17 -3.45
CA SER A 164 -11.94 -0.02 -4.21
C SER A 164 -12.29 -1.50 -4.43
N LEU A 165 -11.30 -2.39 -4.50
CA LEU A 165 -11.52 -3.84 -4.60
C LEU A 165 -12.20 -4.42 -3.37
N ALA A 166 -12.07 -3.77 -2.21
CA ALA A 166 -12.72 -4.22 -0.98
C ALA A 166 -14.26 -4.07 -1.03
N SER A 167 -14.81 -3.27 -1.95
CA SER A 167 -16.25 -3.23 -2.25
C SER A 167 -16.80 -4.62 -2.60
N ASN A 168 -16.00 -5.46 -3.27
CA ASN A 168 -16.40 -6.80 -3.67
C ASN A 168 -16.55 -7.79 -2.51
N ILE A 169 -16.03 -7.44 -1.34
CA ILE A 169 -16.22 -8.18 -0.08
C ILE A 169 -17.02 -7.36 0.93
N THR A 170 -17.89 -6.51 0.44
CA THR A 170 -18.86 -5.71 1.20
C THR A 170 -18.30 -4.63 2.14
N VAL A 171 -17.04 -4.24 2.01
CA VAL A 171 -16.51 -3.07 2.73
C VAL A 171 -17.18 -1.80 2.20
N ALA A 172 -17.83 -1.04 3.08
CA ALA A 172 -18.57 0.16 2.71
C ALA A 172 -17.64 1.39 2.52
N GLU A 173 -16.67 1.24 1.60
CA GLU A 173 -15.77 2.32 1.16
C GLU A 173 -16.43 3.17 0.05
N MET A 174 -15.66 4.08 -0.59
CA MET A 174 -16.21 5.03 -1.58
C MET A 174 -16.91 4.34 -2.76
N LEU A 175 -16.30 3.33 -3.37
CA LEU A 175 -16.88 2.67 -4.54
C LEU A 175 -18.16 1.90 -4.19
N MET A 176 -18.20 1.21 -3.05
CA MET A 176 -19.42 0.54 -2.56
C MET A 176 -20.53 1.55 -2.31
N SER A 177 -20.20 2.71 -1.73
CA SER A 177 -21.17 3.79 -1.51
C SER A 177 -21.70 4.34 -2.82
N THR A 178 -20.84 4.52 -3.83
CA THR A 178 -21.21 4.91 -5.18
C THR A 178 -22.18 3.91 -5.81
N GLN A 179 -21.86 2.61 -5.75
CA GLN A 179 -22.71 1.55 -6.31
C GLN A 179 -24.11 1.53 -5.66
N ARG A 180 -24.21 1.81 -4.35
CA ARG A 180 -25.49 1.92 -3.65
C ARG A 180 -26.33 3.10 -4.12
N ILE A 181 -25.71 4.23 -4.47
CA ILE A 181 -26.42 5.39 -5.02
C ILE A 181 -26.83 5.09 -6.46
N ILE A 182 -25.96 4.50 -7.29
CA ILE A 182 -26.26 4.11 -8.67
C ILE A 182 -27.47 3.17 -8.72
N ALA A 183 -27.57 2.21 -7.80
CA ALA A 183 -28.68 1.27 -7.76
C ALA A 183 -30.05 1.92 -7.51
N ARG A 184 -30.08 3.20 -7.08
CA ARG A 184 -31.32 3.95 -6.84
C ARG A 184 -31.56 5.04 -7.87
N SER A 185 -30.49 5.68 -8.38
CA SER A 185 -30.57 6.82 -9.31
C SER A 185 -30.52 6.40 -10.78
N TYR A 186 -29.95 5.20 -11.09
CA TYR A 186 -29.67 4.73 -12.45
C TYR A 186 -28.77 5.65 -13.27
N GLU A 187 -27.90 6.46 -12.59
CA GLU A 187 -26.95 7.39 -13.21
C GLU A 187 -25.46 6.92 -13.04
N PRO A 188 -25.06 5.80 -13.67
CA PRO A 188 -23.75 5.21 -13.43
C PRO A 188 -22.60 6.09 -13.93
N LEU A 189 -22.75 6.72 -15.11
CA LEU A 189 -21.65 7.49 -15.71
C LEU A 189 -21.25 8.68 -14.81
N ALA A 190 -22.23 9.46 -14.40
CA ALA A 190 -22.01 10.66 -13.60
C ALA A 190 -21.39 10.32 -12.23
N LEU A 191 -21.92 9.30 -11.55
CA LEU A 191 -21.46 8.89 -10.22
C LEU A 191 -20.09 8.20 -10.25
N TYR A 192 -19.78 7.40 -11.30
CA TYR A 192 -18.41 6.86 -11.45
C TYR A 192 -17.39 7.94 -11.79
N LEU A 193 -17.75 8.96 -12.56
CA LEU A 193 -16.89 10.12 -12.78
C LEU A 193 -16.67 10.91 -11.49
N GLU A 194 -17.71 11.13 -10.70
CA GLU A 194 -17.63 11.83 -9.42
C GLU A 194 -16.68 11.10 -8.44
N VAL A 195 -16.87 9.80 -8.21
CA VAL A 195 -15.97 9.03 -7.33
C VAL A 195 -14.55 8.97 -7.88
N GLY A 196 -14.39 8.89 -9.21
CA GLY A 196 -13.09 8.97 -9.87
C GLY A 196 -12.36 10.27 -9.57
N LEU A 197 -13.07 11.39 -9.57
CA LEU A 197 -12.52 12.70 -9.19
C LEU A 197 -12.12 12.77 -7.72
N ILE A 198 -12.88 12.14 -6.83
CA ILE A 198 -12.52 12.05 -5.39
C ILE A 198 -11.25 11.22 -5.20
N TYR A 199 -11.13 10.06 -5.88
CA TYR A 199 -9.88 9.27 -5.87
C TYR A 199 -8.69 10.04 -6.43
N LEU A 200 -8.90 10.79 -7.51
CA LEU A 200 -7.88 11.67 -8.09
C LEU A 200 -7.43 12.75 -7.10
N ALA A 201 -8.36 13.37 -6.38
CA ALA A 201 -8.04 14.35 -5.35
C ALA A 201 -7.20 13.73 -4.23
N PHE A 202 -7.57 12.55 -3.72
CA PHE A 202 -6.79 11.84 -2.70
C PHE A 202 -5.39 11.48 -3.20
N SER A 203 -5.28 10.94 -4.42
CA SER A 203 -3.99 10.62 -5.04
C SER A 203 -3.12 11.86 -5.20
N THR A 204 -3.69 12.98 -5.65
CA THR A 204 -2.96 14.25 -5.84
C THR A 204 -2.43 14.80 -4.51
N VAL A 205 -3.21 14.70 -3.42
CA VAL A 205 -2.74 15.10 -2.08
C VAL A 205 -1.55 14.23 -1.66
N LEU A 206 -1.63 12.91 -1.85
CA LEU A 206 -0.55 11.99 -1.51
C LEU A 206 0.70 12.21 -2.36
N GLU A 207 0.56 12.49 -3.66
CA GLU A 207 1.67 12.84 -4.56
C GLU A 207 2.39 14.12 -4.10
N LYS A 208 1.64 15.13 -3.66
CA LYS A 208 2.23 16.34 -3.08
C LYS A 208 3.01 16.04 -1.79
N LEU A 209 2.46 15.21 -0.91
CA LEU A 209 3.13 14.79 0.33
C LEU A 209 4.41 13.99 0.01
N GLN A 210 4.36 13.09 -0.97
CA GLN A 210 5.52 12.36 -1.48
C GLN A 210 6.61 13.33 -1.95
N SER A 211 6.28 14.26 -2.85
CA SER A 211 7.23 15.25 -3.39
C SER A 211 7.89 16.10 -2.29
N MET A 212 7.13 16.49 -1.26
CA MET A 212 7.67 17.17 -0.10
C MET A 212 8.65 16.29 0.70
N GLY A 213 8.31 15.01 0.89
CA GLY A 213 9.17 14.02 1.54
C GLY A 213 10.47 13.80 0.78
N GLU A 214 10.39 13.61 -0.54
CA GLU A 214 11.58 13.44 -1.42
C GLU A 214 12.51 14.64 -1.36
N LYS A 215 11.99 15.86 -1.46
CA LYS A 215 12.79 17.09 -1.34
C LYS A 215 13.53 17.16 0.00
N LYS A 216 12.86 16.79 1.09
CA LYS A 216 13.47 16.79 2.42
C LYS A 216 14.57 15.73 2.53
N LEU A 217 14.35 14.52 2.01
CA LEU A 217 15.35 13.45 2.04
C LEU A 217 16.58 13.77 1.19
N ASN A 218 16.38 14.36 0.00
CA ASN A 218 17.45 14.75 -0.90
C ASN A 218 18.29 15.92 -0.35
N SER A 219 17.71 16.86 0.41
CA SER A 219 18.44 17.97 1.01
C SER A 219 19.48 17.54 2.05
N TYR A 220 19.34 16.35 2.64
CA TYR A 220 20.32 15.78 3.56
C TYR A 220 21.50 15.09 2.83
N GLY A 221 21.34 14.71 1.54
CA GLY A 221 22.41 14.09 0.74
C GLY A 221 23.45 15.08 0.21
N HIS A 222 23.08 16.35 0.02
CA HIS A 222 23.98 17.40 -0.52
C HIS A 222 24.78 18.17 0.54
N LYS A 223 24.55 17.93 1.83
CA LYS A 223 25.30 18.59 2.91
C LYS A 223 26.57 17.84 3.35
N GLY A 224 26.90 16.73 2.68
CA GLY A 224 28.04 15.86 3.04
C GLY A 224 29.00 15.57 1.88
N ALA A 225 28.96 16.36 0.79
CA ALA A 225 29.92 16.26 -0.31
C ALA A 225 30.77 17.53 -0.37
#